data_472b4473e7fa65c3067c967688e45c2b
#
_entry.id   472b4473e7fa65c3067c967688e45c2b
#
_cell.length_a   1.000
_cell.length_b   1.000
_cell.length_c   1.000
_cell.angle_alpha   90.00
_cell.angle_beta   90.00
_cell.angle_gamma   90.00
#
_symmetry.space_group_name_H-M   'P 1'
#
loop_
_entity.id
_entity.type
_entity.pdbx_description
1 polymer ?
#
loop_
_entity_poly.entity_id
_entity_poly.type
_entity_poly.pdbx_seq_one_letter_code
_entity_poly.pdbx_strand_id
1 'polypeptide(L)'
;MPFGWIFHQVQGFTELIVFGRIGNAAADGRVDQGRVIVEGFIRFDTEITLLTVRWRHPGTRETVTSFCEPIGHRQVDGDYVESWQPQNLSPVALERAHQVARAVTTALGGWGLFGVELFICGEEVLFSEVSPRPHDTGLVTLASQRLSEFELHARALLGLPVDTSLRSPGASATIKATGESAPGEGVSFAGLDEALVQDGVDLRLFGKPEAHPGRRLGVVVACADDVQVAVDRARAAARAIRPSV
;
A
#
# COMPACT_ATOMS: atom_id res chain seq x y z
N MET A 1 6.47 -12.11 26.45
CA MET A 1 5.98 -13.34 25.80
C MET A 1 6.43 -13.31 24.35
N PRO A 2 7.07 -14.36 23.83
CA PRO A 2 7.55 -14.34 22.45
C PRO A 2 6.36 -14.51 21.51
N PHE A 3 6.22 -13.63 20.56
CA PHE A 3 5.26 -13.75 19.45
C PHE A 3 5.70 -14.95 18.58
N GLY A 4 4.94 -16.02 18.64
CA GLY A 4 5.11 -17.16 17.73
C GLY A 4 4.36 -16.86 16.44
N TRP A 5 5.09 -16.79 15.34
CA TRP A 5 4.54 -16.69 14.00
C TRP A 5 3.92 -18.03 13.60
N ILE A 6 2.69 -17.99 13.11
CA ILE A 6 2.03 -19.20 12.57
C ILE A 6 2.46 -19.34 11.11
N PHE A 7 3.40 -20.24 10.86
CA PHE A 7 3.74 -20.63 9.50
C PHE A 7 2.80 -21.75 9.06
N HIS A 8 2.07 -21.55 7.98
CA HIS A 8 1.47 -22.65 7.24
C HIS A 8 2.56 -23.26 6.35
N GLN A 9 2.91 -24.50 6.67
CA GLN A 9 3.82 -25.32 5.90
C GLN A 9 3.15 -25.69 4.57
N VAL A 10 3.56 -25.05 3.49
CA VAL A 10 3.22 -25.49 2.12
C VAL A 10 4.27 -26.51 1.71
N GLN A 11 3.86 -27.78 1.60
CA GLN A 11 4.72 -28.86 1.08
C GLN A 11 4.99 -28.63 -0.40
N GLY A 12 6.27 -28.52 -0.79
CA GLY A 12 6.70 -28.75 -2.17
C GLY A 12 7.58 -27.71 -2.85
N PHE A 13 8.19 -26.73 -2.16
CA PHE A 13 9.10 -25.77 -2.81
C PHE A 13 10.55 -25.98 -2.40
N THR A 14 11.41 -26.22 -3.41
CA THR A 14 12.85 -26.53 -3.26
C THR A 14 13.77 -25.40 -3.72
N GLU A 15 13.31 -24.17 -3.80
CA GLU A 15 14.20 -23.04 -4.10
C GLU A 15 14.16 -22.02 -2.95
N LEU A 16 15.24 -22.02 -2.19
CA LEU A 16 15.51 -21.07 -1.13
C LEU A 16 16.11 -19.82 -1.77
N ILE A 17 15.37 -18.71 -1.83
CA ILE A 17 15.94 -17.42 -2.22
C ILE A 17 16.10 -16.58 -0.95
N VAL A 18 17.35 -16.24 -0.67
CA VAL A 18 17.71 -15.32 0.41
C VAL A 18 17.46 -13.90 -0.07
N PHE A 19 16.38 -13.27 0.33
CA PHE A 19 16.26 -11.83 0.24
C PHE A 19 17.05 -11.17 1.38
N GLY A 20 18.36 -11.15 1.20
CA GLY A 20 19.24 -10.38 2.03
C GLY A 20 20.15 -9.54 1.13
N ARG A 21 19.87 -8.27 0.97
CA ARG A 21 20.94 -7.30 0.71
C ARG A 21 21.77 -7.22 1.98
N ILE A 22 22.64 -8.20 2.16
CA ILE A 22 23.55 -8.28 3.32
C ILE A 22 24.50 -7.07 3.37
N GLY A 23 24.66 -6.31 2.25
CA GLY A 23 25.59 -5.19 2.16
C GLY A 23 25.02 -3.83 2.58
N ASN A 24 23.75 -3.54 2.37
CA ASN A 24 23.20 -2.20 2.58
C ASN A 24 22.26 -2.09 3.80
N ALA A 25 21.67 -3.17 4.26
CA ALA A 25 20.78 -3.15 5.42
C ALA A 25 21.51 -2.73 6.71
N ALA A 26 22.79 -3.11 6.83
CA ALA A 26 23.62 -2.69 7.97
C ALA A 26 24.03 -1.21 7.90
N ALA A 27 24.18 -0.66 6.70
CA ALA A 27 24.50 0.76 6.49
C ALA A 27 23.30 1.68 6.78
N ASP A 28 22.07 1.20 6.55
CA ASP A 28 20.83 1.97 6.79
C ASP A 28 20.32 1.88 8.23
N GLY A 29 21.03 1.18 9.13
CA GLY A 29 20.61 1.02 10.53
C GLY A 29 19.33 0.18 10.71
N ARG A 30 18.88 -0.54 9.67
CA ARG A 30 17.65 -1.34 9.69
C ARG A 30 17.83 -2.75 10.22
N VAL A 31 19.07 -3.21 10.41
CA VAL A 31 19.37 -4.53 10.97
C VAL A 31 20.01 -4.35 12.33
N ASP A 32 19.21 -4.52 13.36
CA ASP A 32 19.73 -4.66 14.72
C ASP A 32 20.16 -6.12 14.94
N GLN A 33 21.43 -6.31 15.26
CA GLN A 33 22.03 -7.59 15.69
C GLN A 33 21.96 -8.77 14.69
N GLY A 34 21.89 -8.51 13.39
CA GLY A 34 22.11 -9.56 12.38
C GLY A 34 21.02 -10.65 12.28
N ARG A 35 19.79 -10.37 12.75
CA ARG A 35 18.67 -11.26 12.48
C ARG A 35 18.10 -10.97 11.10
N VAL A 36 17.94 -12.03 10.31
CA VAL A 36 17.34 -12.00 8.99
C VAL A 36 16.20 -13.02 8.92
N ILE A 37 15.17 -12.70 8.14
CA ILE A 37 14.14 -13.67 7.77
C ILE A 37 14.54 -14.22 6.42
N VAL A 38 14.48 -15.54 6.28
CA VAL A 38 14.74 -16.25 5.03
C VAL A 38 13.43 -16.89 4.60
N GLU A 39 12.92 -16.49 3.44
CA GLU A 39 11.65 -16.94 2.90
C GLU A 39 11.86 -17.57 1.53
N GLY A 40 10.95 -18.47 1.13
CA GLY A 40 10.94 -19.03 -0.22
C GLY A 40 10.50 -17.99 -1.23
N PHE A 41 11.09 -18.02 -2.42
CA PHE A 41 10.59 -17.18 -3.52
C PHE A 41 9.24 -17.71 -4.03
N ILE A 42 8.26 -16.81 -4.08
CA ILE A 42 6.92 -17.10 -4.58
C ILE A 42 6.79 -16.52 -5.98
N ARG A 43 6.43 -17.36 -6.95
CA ARG A 43 5.99 -16.89 -8.27
C ARG A 43 4.50 -16.60 -8.18
N PHE A 44 4.10 -15.36 -8.43
CA PHE A 44 2.72 -14.91 -8.33
C PHE A 44 2.27 -14.20 -9.64
N ASP A 45 0.98 -14.18 -9.87
CA ASP A 45 0.39 -13.49 -11.01
C ASP A 45 0.24 -12.00 -10.73
N THR A 46 -0.16 -11.66 -9.51
CA THR A 46 -0.28 -10.28 -9.03
C THR A 46 -0.07 -10.19 -7.53
N GLU A 47 0.44 -9.07 -7.08
CA GLU A 47 0.50 -8.68 -5.69
C GLU A 47 -0.57 -7.64 -5.40
N ILE A 48 -1.27 -7.79 -4.28
CA ILE A 48 -2.31 -6.87 -3.86
C ILE A 48 -2.09 -6.41 -2.42
N THR A 49 -2.61 -5.22 -2.12
CA THR A 49 -2.87 -4.79 -0.75
C THR A 49 -4.37 -4.84 -0.49
N LEU A 50 -4.79 -5.59 0.52
CA LEU A 50 -6.16 -5.59 0.99
C LEU A 50 -6.26 -4.75 2.27
N LEU A 51 -6.75 -3.51 2.13
CA LEU A 51 -7.02 -2.67 3.29
C LEU A 51 -8.15 -3.26 4.10
N THR A 52 -7.82 -3.67 5.31
CA THR A 52 -8.70 -4.37 6.24
C THR A 52 -8.94 -3.50 7.45
N VAL A 53 -10.20 -3.16 7.73
CA VAL A 53 -10.56 -2.26 8.82
C VAL A 53 -11.23 -3.05 9.93
N ARG A 54 -10.63 -3.07 11.11
CA ARG A 54 -11.22 -3.63 12.33
C ARG A 54 -11.76 -2.48 13.17
N TRP A 55 -13.03 -2.51 13.45
CA TRP A 55 -13.69 -1.43 14.17
C TRP A 55 -14.79 -1.97 15.10
N ARG A 56 -15.23 -1.14 16.02
CA ARG A 56 -16.26 -1.51 16.99
C ARG A 56 -17.61 -0.96 16.55
N HIS A 57 -18.56 -1.85 16.31
CA HIS A 57 -19.91 -1.43 15.93
C HIS A 57 -20.55 -0.61 17.07
N PRO A 58 -21.05 0.62 16.82
CA PRO A 58 -21.52 1.52 17.88
C PRO A 58 -22.70 0.94 18.67
N GLY A 59 -23.61 0.23 18.00
CA GLY A 59 -24.82 -0.34 18.61
C GLY A 59 -24.56 -1.65 19.36
N THR A 60 -23.94 -2.66 18.70
CA THR A 60 -23.72 -3.99 19.30
C THR A 60 -22.46 -4.07 20.13
N ARG A 61 -21.51 -3.13 19.96
CA ARG A 61 -20.18 -3.13 20.58
C ARG A 61 -19.28 -4.30 20.15
N GLU A 62 -19.70 -5.08 19.19
CA GLU A 62 -18.93 -6.17 18.61
C GLU A 62 -17.82 -5.65 17.70
N THR A 63 -16.74 -6.41 17.59
CA THR A 63 -15.69 -6.13 16.61
C THR A 63 -16.13 -6.61 15.24
N VAL A 64 -16.18 -5.69 14.29
CA VAL A 64 -16.48 -5.93 12.88
C VAL A 64 -15.20 -5.81 12.08
N THR A 65 -15.04 -6.66 11.06
CA THR A 65 -13.96 -6.55 10.08
C THR A 65 -14.58 -6.24 8.71
N SER A 66 -14.24 -5.09 8.16
CA SER A 66 -14.64 -4.63 6.83
C SER A 66 -13.43 -4.60 5.90
N PHE A 67 -13.65 -4.86 4.62
CA PHE A 67 -12.60 -4.84 3.60
C PHE A 67 -12.89 -3.75 2.59
N CYS A 68 -11.85 -3.08 2.13
CA CYS A 68 -11.92 -2.25 0.93
C CYS A 68 -11.82 -3.15 -0.31
N GLU A 69 -12.16 -2.63 -1.48
CA GLU A 69 -11.82 -3.29 -2.74
C GLU A 69 -10.30 -3.51 -2.82
N PRO A 70 -9.83 -4.65 -3.37
CA PRO A 70 -8.41 -4.94 -3.49
C PRO A 70 -7.67 -3.84 -4.25
N ILE A 71 -6.46 -3.54 -3.79
CA ILE A 71 -5.56 -2.57 -4.42
C ILE A 71 -4.45 -3.35 -5.12
N GLY A 72 -4.38 -3.24 -6.46
CA GLY A 72 -3.22 -3.67 -7.21
C GLY A 72 -2.11 -2.63 -7.13
N HIS A 73 -0.87 -3.07 -7.14
CA HIS A 73 0.26 -2.15 -7.15
C HIS A 73 1.43 -2.69 -7.96
N ARG A 74 2.34 -1.81 -8.31
CA ARG A 74 3.57 -2.14 -9.01
C ARG A 74 4.76 -1.61 -8.23
N GLN A 75 5.73 -2.50 -8.08
CA GLN A 75 7.05 -2.18 -7.54
C GLN A 75 8.09 -2.27 -8.65
N VAL A 76 9.16 -1.48 -8.53
CA VAL A 76 10.35 -1.54 -9.38
C VAL A 76 11.55 -1.59 -8.44
N ASP A 77 12.37 -2.64 -8.56
CA ASP A 77 13.52 -2.88 -7.69
C ASP A 77 13.17 -2.87 -6.18
N GLY A 78 11.96 -3.36 -5.84
CA GLY A 78 11.46 -3.39 -4.47
C GLY A 78 10.95 -2.05 -3.95
N ASP A 79 10.83 -1.03 -4.81
CA ASP A 79 10.31 0.28 -4.42
C ASP A 79 8.94 0.54 -5.08
N TYR A 80 7.97 0.92 -4.27
CA TYR A 80 6.61 1.25 -4.70
C TYR A 80 6.61 2.39 -5.73
N VAL A 81 5.88 2.20 -6.82
CA VAL A 81 5.79 3.17 -7.93
C VAL A 81 4.37 3.67 -8.12
N GLU A 82 3.41 2.77 -8.13
CA GLU A 82 2.00 3.10 -8.41
C GLU A 82 1.06 2.05 -7.84
N SER A 83 -0.18 2.44 -7.59
CA SER A 83 -1.27 1.54 -7.24
C SER A 83 -2.57 1.93 -7.94
N TRP A 84 -3.51 1.00 -7.98
CA TRP A 84 -4.83 1.20 -8.57
C TRP A 84 -5.90 0.42 -7.81
N GLN A 85 -7.13 0.91 -7.86
CA GLN A 85 -8.28 0.31 -7.21
C GLN A 85 -9.54 0.51 -8.06
N PRO A 86 -10.33 -0.55 -8.28
CA PRO A 86 -10.16 -1.90 -7.75
C PRO A 86 -9.17 -2.73 -8.58
N GLN A 87 -8.50 -3.68 -7.94
CA GLN A 87 -7.82 -4.79 -8.61
C GLN A 87 -8.81 -5.94 -8.77
N ASN A 88 -9.12 -6.31 -10.00
CA ASN A 88 -10.01 -7.44 -10.26
C ASN A 88 -9.37 -8.76 -9.86
N LEU A 89 -10.10 -9.55 -9.10
CA LEU A 89 -9.77 -10.92 -8.72
C LEU A 89 -10.91 -11.85 -9.08
N SER A 90 -10.64 -13.16 -9.23
CA SER A 90 -11.72 -14.13 -9.29
C SER A 90 -12.51 -14.14 -7.97
N PRO A 91 -13.80 -14.47 -7.98
CA PRO A 91 -14.59 -14.55 -6.74
C PRO A 91 -13.97 -15.47 -5.69
N VAL A 92 -13.32 -16.56 -6.12
CA VAL A 92 -12.65 -17.51 -5.23
C VAL A 92 -11.39 -16.89 -4.60
N ALA A 93 -10.55 -16.23 -5.38
CA ALA A 93 -9.36 -15.55 -4.88
C ALA A 93 -9.74 -14.40 -3.93
N LEU A 94 -10.77 -13.63 -4.25
CA LEU A 94 -11.26 -12.55 -3.38
C LEU A 94 -11.72 -13.07 -2.03
N GLU A 95 -12.52 -14.13 -2.00
CA GLU A 95 -12.98 -14.74 -0.75
C GLU A 95 -11.82 -15.28 0.08
N ARG A 96 -10.83 -15.93 -0.55
CA ARG A 96 -9.62 -16.39 0.13
C ARG A 96 -8.78 -15.23 0.67
N ALA A 97 -8.66 -14.14 -0.09
CA ALA A 97 -7.99 -12.92 0.39
C ALA A 97 -8.66 -12.36 1.65
N HIS A 98 -9.98 -12.29 1.67
CA HIS A 98 -10.75 -11.88 2.85
C HIS A 98 -10.52 -12.81 4.04
N GLN A 99 -10.49 -14.13 3.82
CA GLN A 99 -10.25 -15.12 4.89
C GLN A 99 -8.85 -14.96 5.49
N VAL A 100 -7.81 -14.85 4.66
CA VAL A 100 -6.42 -14.64 5.09
C VAL A 100 -6.30 -13.33 5.87
N ALA A 101 -6.79 -12.23 5.32
CA ALA A 101 -6.70 -10.91 5.95
C ALA A 101 -7.48 -10.87 7.28
N ARG A 102 -8.66 -11.51 7.35
CA ARG A 102 -9.42 -11.65 8.59
C ARG A 102 -8.67 -12.44 9.65
N ALA A 103 -8.06 -13.57 9.27
CA ALA A 103 -7.31 -14.41 10.18
C ALA A 103 -6.09 -13.65 10.76
N VAL A 104 -5.29 -13.03 9.91
CA VAL A 104 -4.10 -12.24 10.29
C VAL A 104 -4.46 -11.09 11.21
N THR A 105 -5.43 -10.26 10.81
CA THR A 105 -5.82 -9.08 11.61
C THR A 105 -6.54 -9.47 12.91
N THR A 106 -7.22 -10.62 12.95
CA THR A 106 -7.80 -11.15 14.19
C THR A 106 -6.71 -11.62 15.16
N ALA A 107 -5.69 -12.28 14.67
CA ALA A 107 -4.55 -12.72 15.48
C ALA A 107 -3.77 -11.54 16.07
N LEU A 108 -3.62 -10.45 15.32
CA LEU A 108 -3.00 -9.21 15.80
C LEU A 108 -3.87 -8.48 16.83
N GLY A 109 -5.18 -8.55 16.68
CA GLY A 109 -6.12 -7.84 17.56
C GLY A 109 -6.17 -6.33 17.30
N GLY A 110 -6.74 -5.60 18.25
CA GLY A 110 -6.88 -4.13 18.17
C GLY A 110 -7.94 -3.66 17.18
N TRP A 111 -8.00 -2.32 17.01
CA TRP A 111 -8.88 -1.63 16.06
C TRP A 111 -8.04 -0.66 15.25
N GLY A 112 -8.45 -0.44 14.01
CA GLY A 112 -7.75 0.40 13.05
C GLY A 112 -7.78 -0.17 11.65
N LEU A 113 -7.02 0.42 10.77
CA LEU A 113 -6.79 -0.06 9.42
C LEU A 113 -5.48 -0.86 9.38
N PHE A 114 -5.51 -1.94 8.63
CA PHE A 114 -4.37 -2.82 8.37
C PHE A 114 -4.18 -2.92 6.85
N GLY A 115 -2.99 -2.63 6.35
CA GLY A 115 -2.57 -2.97 4.99
C GLY A 115 -2.08 -4.41 4.98
N VAL A 116 -2.86 -5.33 4.42
CA VAL A 116 -2.48 -6.75 4.31
C VAL A 116 -2.02 -7.01 2.88
N GLU A 117 -0.74 -7.35 2.71
CA GLU A 117 -0.16 -7.66 1.41
C GLU A 117 -0.24 -9.16 1.13
N LEU A 118 -0.70 -9.49 -0.07
CA LEU A 118 -1.04 -10.84 -0.48
C LEU A 118 -0.53 -11.11 -1.89
N PHE A 119 0.04 -12.29 -2.11
CA PHE A 119 0.35 -12.81 -3.43
C PHE A 119 -0.81 -13.64 -3.95
N ILE A 120 -1.20 -13.41 -5.20
CA ILE A 120 -2.26 -14.13 -5.89
C ILE A 120 -1.62 -15.04 -6.93
N CYS A 121 -1.88 -16.35 -6.83
CA CYS A 121 -1.40 -17.40 -7.71
C CYS A 121 -2.60 -18.17 -8.25
N GLY A 122 -3.20 -17.72 -9.35
CA GLY A 122 -4.49 -18.21 -9.83
C GLY A 122 -5.59 -17.95 -8.80
N GLU A 123 -6.09 -19.02 -8.19
CA GLU A 123 -7.06 -18.93 -7.08
C GLU A 123 -6.41 -19.03 -5.70
N GLU A 124 -5.14 -19.36 -5.61
CA GLU A 124 -4.41 -19.44 -4.35
C GLU A 124 -4.00 -18.04 -3.87
N VAL A 125 -4.10 -17.83 -2.57
CA VAL A 125 -3.76 -16.56 -1.93
C VAL A 125 -2.77 -16.83 -0.81
N LEU A 126 -1.60 -16.22 -0.91
CA LEU A 126 -0.53 -16.36 0.07
C LEU A 126 -0.31 -15.03 0.79
N PHE A 127 -0.15 -15.12 2.10
CA PHE A 127 0.19 -13.96 2.93
C PHE A 127 1.64 -13.55 2.70
N SER A 128 1.87 -12.25 2.49
CA SER A 128 3.19 -11.63 2.40
C SER A 128 3.52 -10.89 3.69
N GLU A 129 2.90 -9.74 3.90
CA GLU A 129 3.12 -8.96 5.11
C GLU A 129 1.86 -8.22 5.59
N VAL A 130 1.93 -7.64 6.79
CA VAL A 130 0.86 -6.79 7.33
C VAL A 130 1.44 -5.56 8.00
N SER A 131 0.92 -4.41 7.61
CA SER A 131 1.18 -3.12 8.23
C SER A 131 -0.04 -2.67 9.04
N PRO A 132 0.01 -2.62 10.39
CA PRO A 132 -1.12 -2.19 11.22
C PRO A 132 -1.25 -0.65 11.24
N ARG A 133 -1.32 -0.03 10.08
CA ARG A 133 -1.35 1.42 9.84
C ARG A 133 -1.79 1.71 8.41
N PRO A 134 -2.13 2.98 8.07
CA PRO A 134 -2.22 3.41 6.68
C PRO A 134 -0.96 3.03 5.89
N HIS A 135 -1.15 2.62 4.63
CA HIS A 135 -0.13 2.03 3.77
C HIS A 135 0.07 2.82 2.49
N ASP A 136 1.31 2.91 1.98
CA ASP A 136 1.61 3.71 0.80
C ASP A 136 0.77 3.31 -0.45
N THR A 137 0.46 2.02 -0.61
CA THR A 137 -0.43 1.57 -1.68
C THR A 137 -1.87 2.06 -1.48
N GLY A 138 -2.28 2.29 -0.24
CA GLY A 138 -3.59 2.80 0.16
C GLY A 138 -3.81 4.28 -0.16
N LEU A 139 -2.77 5.03 -0.54
CA LEU A 139 -2.90 6.43 -0.95
C LEU A 139 -3.88 6.62 -2.12
N VAL A 140 -4.09 5.60 -2.95
CA VAL A 140 -5.11 5.60 -4.01
C VAL A 140 -6.51 5.89 -3.47
N THR A 141 -6.81 5.51 -2.22
CA THR A 141 -8.11 5.73 -1.58
C THR A 141 -8.48 7.21 -1.44
N LEU A 142 -7.52 8.12 -1.51
CA LEU A 142 -7.76 9.57 -1.56
C LEU A 142 -8.59 9.98 -2.79
N ALA A 143 -8.53 9.22 -3.89
CA ALA A 143 -9.31 9.46 -5.11
C ALA A 143 -10.43 8.43 -5.32
N SER A 144 -10.20 7.16 -4.94
CA SER A 144 -11.06 6.05 -5.32
C SER A 144 -12.20 5.77 -4.34
N GLN A 145 -12.06 6.14 -3.07
CA GLN A 145 -13.03 5.79 -2.03
C GLN A 145 -13.78 7.00 -1.47
N ARG A 146 -14.90 6.73 -0.83
CA ARG A 146 -15.65 7.75 -0.08
C ARG A 146 -14.91 8.20 1.18
N LEU A 147 -14.27 7.26 1.87
CA LEU A 147 -13.39 7.51 3.02
C LEU A 147 -11.99 7.02 2.67
N SER A 148 -11.02 7.89 2.77
CA SER A 148 -9.62 7.53 2.60
C SER A 148 -9.16 6.54 3.68
N GLU A 149 -8.07 5.84 3.44
CA GLU A 149 -7.46 4.96 4.44
C GLU A 149 -7.20 5.65 5.78
N PHE A 150 -6.84 6.94 5.76
CA PHE A 150 -6.62 7.75 6.96
C PHE A 150 -7.92 7.98 7.74
N GLU A 151 -9.02 8.31 7.04
CA GLU A 151 -10.33 8.50 7.65
C GLU A 151 -10.89 7.18 8.18
N LEU A 152 -10.70 6.07 7.44
CA LEU A 152 -11.07 4.72 7.91
C LEU A 152 -10.32 4.36 9.18
N HIS A 153 -9.00 4.61 9.23
CA HIS A 153 -8.18 4.36 10.41
C HIS A 153 -8.64 5.20 11.61
N ALA A 154 -8.82 6.51 11.42
CA ALA A 154 -9.27 7.41 12.47
C ALA A 154 -10.66 7.03 13.00
N ARG A 155 -11.61 6.70 12.11
CA ARG A 155 -12.95 6.26 12.51
C ARG A 155 -12.92 4.96 13.30
N ALA A 156 -12.12 3.99 12.86
CA ALA A 156 -11.99 2.71 13.56
C ALA A 156 -11.44 2.89 14.99
N LEU A 157 -10.43 3.74 15.18
CA LEU A 157 -9.86 4.08 16.49
C LEU A 157 -10.85 4.80 17.40
N LEU A 158 -11.65 5.71 16.83
CA LEU A 158 -12.64 6.49 17.57
C LEU A 158 -13.97 5.75 17.82
N GLY A 159 -14.11 4.50 17.31
CA GLY A 159 -15.34 3.73 17.43
C GLY A 159 -16.49 4.31 16.60
N LEU A 160 -16.18 5.01 15.50
CA LEU A 160 -17.16 5.55 14.57
C LEU A 160 -17.47 4.55 13.45
N PRO A 161 -18.66 4.63 12.82
CA PRO A 161 -18.97 3.79 11.66
C PRO A 161 -17.99 3.99 10.51
N VAL A 162 -17.59 2.90 9.88
CA VAL A 162 -16.73 2.91 8.68
C VAL A 162 -17.56 2.57 7.44
N ASP A 163 -17.13 3.14 6.31
CA ASP A 163 -17.70 2.89 5.00
C ASP A 163 -16.55 2.65 4.02
N THR A 164 -16.39 1.40 3.60
CA THR A 164 -15.29 0.95 2.72
C THR A 164 -15.68 0.97 1.23
N SER A 165 -16.80 1.63 0.88
CA SER A 165 -17.32 1.64 -0.48
C SER A 165 -16.39 2.38 -1.45
N LEU A 166 -16.22 1.78 -2.62
CA LEU A 166 -15.57 2.43 -3.76
C LEU A 166 -16.48 3.55 -4.29
N ARG A 167 -15.90 4.69 -4.60
CA ARG A 167 -16.57 5.82 -5.22
C ARG A 167 -16.38 5.82 -6.74
N SER A 168 -15.16 5.55 -7.17
CA SER A 168 -14.73 5.53 -8.56
C SER A 168 -13.47 4.69 -8.70
N PRO A 169 -13.21 4.07 -9.83
CA PRO A 169 -11.89 3.56 -10.11
C PRO A 169 -10.84 4.67 -9.96
N GLY A 170 -9.71 4.35 -9.35
CA GLY A 170 -8.66 5.31 -9.11
C GLY A 170 -7.27 4.71 -9.20
N ALA A 171 -6.28 5.59 -9.29
CA ALA A 171 -4.87 5.20 -9.28
C ALA A 171 -4.03 6.23 -8.52
N SER A 172 -2.84 5.81 -8.10
CA SER A 172 -1.82 6.70 -7.56
C SER A 172 -0.48 6.44 -8.23
N ALA A 173 0.34 7.49 -8.34
CA ALA A 173 1.71 7.39 -8.85
C ALA A 173 2.63 8.27 -8.00
N THR A 174 3.82 7.73 -7.67
CA THR A 174 4.77 8.42 -6.80
C THR A 174 5.52 9.54 -7.52
N ILE A 175 5.78 10.62 -6.78
CA ILE A 175 6.72 11.69 -7.17
C ILE A 175 8.01 11.43 -6.40
N LYS A 176 9.10 11.13 -7.13
CA LYS A 176 10.39 10.77 -6.54
C LYS A 176 11.46 11.83 -6.82
N ALA A 177 12.34 12.01 -5.85
CA ALA A 177 13.54 12.82 -6.04
C ALA A 177 14.49 12.15 -7.05
N THR A 178 15.09 12.96 -7.91
CA THR A 178 16.16 12.55 -8.84
C THR A 178 17.54 13.03 -8.39
N GLY A 179 17.59 14.03 -7.50
CA GLY A 179 18.79 14.63 -6.94
C GLY A 179 18.85 14.50 -5.42
N GLU A 180 19.90 15.08 -4.85
CA GLU A 180 20.17 15.13 -3.41
C GLU A 180 20.16 16.58 -2.94
N SER A 181 19.48 16.87 -1.81
CA SER A 181 19.50 18.17 -1.16
C SER A 181 20.16 18.08 0.21
N ALA A 182 20.86 19.12 0.61
CA ALA A 182 21.33 19.23 1.98
C ALA A 182 20.15 19.44 2.97
N PRO A 183 20.32 19.06 4.25
CA PRO A 183 19.30 19.29 5.27
C PRO A 183 18.94 20.80 5.35
N GLY A 184 17.64 21.09 5.18
CA GLY A 184 17.12 22.46 5.26
C GLY A 184 17.09 23.27 3.96
N GLU A 185 17.66 22.77 2.88
CA GLU A 185 17.56 23.43 1.55
C GLU A 185 16.15 23.38 0.95
N GLY A 186 15.34 22.40 1.40
CA GLY A 186 13.99 22.21 0.89
C GLY A 186 13.96 21.60 -0.51
N VAL A 187 12.74 21.34 -0.99
CA VAL A 187 12.50 20.81 -2.33
C VAL A 187 11.49 21.70 -3.01
N SER A 188 11.77 22.15 -4.22
CA SER A 188 10.82 22.85 -5.07
C SER A 188 10.22 21.92 -6.13
N PHE A 189 9.06 22.29 -6.68
CA PHE A 189 8.33 21.46 -7.64
C PHE A 189 7.88 22.33 -8.81
N ALA A 190 8.34 22.02 -10.02
CA ALA A 190 7.82 22.60 -11.25
C ALA A 190 6.80 21.66 -11.90
N GLY A 191 5.94 22.17 -12.77
CA GLY A 191 4.96 21.38 -13.52
C GLY A 191 3.71 20.98 -12.74
N LEU A 192 3.45 21.61 -11.59
CA LEU A 192 2.24 21.35 -10.80
C LEU A 192 0.97 21.77 -11.55
N ASP A 193 1.02 22.87 -12.28
CA ASP A 193 -0.05 23.37 -13.13
C ASP A 193 -0.34 22.42 -14.30
N GLU A 194 0.71 21.91 -14.97
CA GLU A 194 0.61 20.88 -16.02
C GLU A 194 -0.06 19.61 -15.52
N ALA A 195 0.24 19.20 -14.27
CA ALA A 195 -0.34 18.01 -13.67
C ALA A 195 -1.81 18.23 -13.28
N LEU A 196 -2.13 19.39 -12.66
CA LEU A 196 -3.44 19.66 -12.08
C LEU A 196 -4.50 20.10 -13.10
N VAL A 197 -4.11 20.45 -14.33
CA VAL A 197 -5.07 20.78 -15.40
C VAL A 197 -5.83 19.54 -15.90
N GLN A 198 -5.33 18.34 -15.60
CA GLN A 198 -5.96 17.08 -16.00
C GLN A 198 -7.17 16.77 -15.11
N ASP A 199 -8.29 16.42 -15.74
CA ASP A 199 -9.52 16.07 -15.03
C ASP A 199 -9.34 14.87 -14.08
N GLY A 200 -9.85 14.99 -12.86
CA GLY A 200 -9.84 13.93 -11.87
C GLY A 200 -8.48 13.67 -11.22
N VAL A 201 -7.51 14.57 -11.44
CA VAL A 201 -6.17 14.51 -10.83
C VAL A 201 -6.11 15.43 -9.61
N ASP A 202 -5.46 14.92 -8.56
CA ASP A 202 -5.07 15.65 -7.36
C ASP A 202 -3.68 15.17 -6.91
N LEU A 203 -3.03 15.89 -6.01
CA LEU A 203 -1.69 15.54 -5.54
C LEU A 203 -1.51 15.82 -4.04
N ARG A 204 -0.53 15.13 -3.45
CA ARG A 204 -0.08 15.38 -2.08
C ARG A 204 1.44 15.45 -2.07
N LEU A 205 1.97 16.57 -1.60
CA LEU A 205 3.40 16.76 -1.35
C LEU A 205 3.69 16.46 0.11
N PHE A 206 4.72 15.64 0.36
CA PHE A 206 4.96 15.11 1.70
C PHE A 206 5.77 16.04 2.62
N GLY A 207 6.26 17.18 2.11
CA GLY A 207 7.01 18.16 2.92
C GLY A 207 8.29 17.56 3.54
N LYS A 208 8.98 16.68 2.83
CA LYS A 208 10.23 16.09 3.32
C LYS A 208 11.30 17.17 3.50
N PRO A 209 12.06 17.16 4.62
CA PRO A 209 13.06 18.19 4.90
C PRO A 209 14.31 18.09 4.04
N GLU A 210 14.53 16.95 3.41
CA GLU A 210 15.69 16.65 2.56
C GLU A 210 15.28 15.68 1.45
N ALA A 211 16.05 15.61 0.38
CA ALA A 211 15.86 14.68 -0.72
C ALA A 211 17.13 13.87 -0.98
N HIS A 212 16.94 12.66 -1.49
CA HIS A 212 17.98 11.81 -2.06
C HIS A 212 17.37 11.02 -3.22
N PRO A 213 18.16 10.54 -4.19
CA PRO A 213 17.65 9.78 -5.32
C PRO A 213 16.71 8.64 -4.87
N GLY A 214 15.52 8.55 -5.47
CA GLY A 214 14.50 7.57 -5.14
C GLY A 214 13.60 7.93 -3.95
N ARG A 215 13.93 8.95 -3.14
CA ARG A 215 13.05 9.35 -2.03
C ARG A 215 11.70 9.82 -2.54
N ARG A 216 10.62 9.24 -2.01
CA ARG A 216 9.24 9.65 -2.33
C ARG A 216 8.95 10.99 -1.69
N LEU A 217 8.66 11.99 -2.54
CA LEU A 217 8.40 13.39 -2.15
C LEU A 217 6.92 13.75 -2.19
N GLY A 218 6.13 12.92 -2.85
CA GLY A 218 4.70 13.12 -2.98
C GLY A 218 4.05 11.98 -3.75
N VAL A 219 2.77 12.13 -3.96
CA VAL A 219 1.93 11.23 -4.75
C VAL A 219 0.93 12.03 -5.56
N VAL A 220 0.76 11.64 -6.82
CA VAL A 220 -0.40 12.02 -7.63
C VAL A 220 -1.46 10.95 -7.43
N VAL A 221 -2.70 11.36 -7.28
CA VAL A 221 -3.86 10.48 -7.28
C VAL A 221 -4.80 10.90 -8.41
N ALA A 222 -5.42 9.93 -9.07
CA ALA A 222 -6.35 10.20 -10.16
C ALA A 222 -7.57 9.29 -10.07
N CYS A 223 -8.72 9.76 -10.54
CA CYS A 223 -9.91 8.94 -10.74
C CYS A 223 -10.40 9.03 -12.19
N ALA A 224 -11.11 7.98 -12.62
CA ALA A 224 -11.74 7.91 -13.94
C ALA A 224 -12.86 6.86 -13.91
N ASP A 225 -13.60 6.72 -15.01
CA ASP A 225 -14.61 5.65 -15.13
C ASP A 225 -13.99 4.26 -15.32
N ASP A 226 -12.71 4.21 -15.70
CA ASP A 226 -11.93 2.99 -15.92
C ASP A 226 -10.59 3.05 -15.21
N VAL A 227 -10.16 1.91 -14.64
CA VAL A 227 -8.89 1.79 -13.89
C VAL A 227 -7.68 2.13 -14.75
N GLN A 228 -7.63 1.65 -16.00
CA GLN A 228 -6.47 1.91 -16.86
C GLN A 228 -6.35 3.40 -17.22
N VAL A 229 -7.48 4.05 -17.44
CA VAL A 229 -7.52 5.52 -17.66
C VAL A 229 -7.02 6.27 -16.42
N ALA A 230 -7.44 5.86 -15.22
CA ALA A 230 -6.94 6.45 -13.98
C ALA A 230 -5.43 6.27 -13.81
N VAL A 231 -4.90 5.06 -14.11
CA VAL A 231 -3.47 4.76 -14.07
C VAL A 231 -2.69 5.64 -15.05
N ASP A 232 -3.17 5.78 -16.29
CA ASP A 232 -2.49 6.59 -17.31
C ASP A 232 -2.50 8.08 -16.95
N ARG A 233 -3.59 8.59 -16.37
CA ARG A 233 -3.69 9.95 -15.84
C ARG A 233 -2.70 10.18 -14.69
N ALA A 234 -2.69 9.29 -13.69
CA ALA A 234 -1.78 9.41 -12.54
C ALA A 234 -0.30 9.41 -12.98
N ARG A 235 0.05 8.51 -13.91
CA ARG A 235 1.40 8.44 -14.49
C ARG A 235 1.77 9.70 -15.28
N ALA A 236 0.87 10.19 -16.14
CA ALA A 236 1.12 11.38 -16.94
C ALA A 236 1.33 12.61 -16.05
N ALA A 237 0.46 12.81 -15.06
CA ALA A 237 0.57 13.89 -14.11
C ALA A 237 1.84 13.79 -13.24
N ALA A 238 2.19 12.59 -12.75
CA ALA A 238 3.41 12.41 -11.97
C ALA A 238 4.68 12.70 -12.77
N ARG A 239 4.69 12.40 -14.08
CA ARG A 239 5.81 12.72 -14.99
C ARG A 239 5.93 14.22 -15.30
N ALA A 240 4.82 14.97 -15.27
CA ALA A 240 4.84 16.42 -15.46
C ALA A 240 5.53 17.14 -14.29
N ILE A 241 5.46 16.56 -13.09
CA ILE A 241 6.03 17.15 -11.88
C ILE A 241 7.53 16.88 -11.83
N ARG A 242 8.31 17.94 -11.74
CA ARG A 242 9.77 17.91 -11.71
C ARG A 242 10.28 18.47 -10.38
N PRO A 243 10.60 17.58 -9.39
CA PRO A 243 11.27 18.02 -8.17
C PRO A 243 12.65 18.56 -8.49
N SER A 244 13.00 19.69 -7.91
CA SER A 244 14.36 20.22 -7.93
C SER A 244 14.86 20.48 -6.51
N VAL A 245 16.12 20.16 -6.28
CA VAL A 245 16.87 20.25 -5.03
C VAL A 245 18.06 21.15 -5.23
#